data_66269206c878db95d9651c11b17f4cc5
#
_entry.id   66269206c878db95d9651c11b17f4cc5
#
_cell.length_a   1.000
_cell.length_b   1.000
_cell.length_c   1.000
_cell.angle_alpha   90.00
_cell.angle_beta   90.00
_cell.angle_gamma   90.00
#
_symmetry.space_group_name_H-M   'P 1'
#
loop_
_entity.id
_entity.type
_entity.pdbx_description
1 polymer ?
#
loop_
_entity_poly.entity_id
_entity_poly.type
_entity_poly.pdbx_seq_one_letter_code
_entity_poly.pdbx_strand_id
1 'polypeptide(L)'
;FENLRDLDEYVKTLPKAWERGQRTAWPNRPRLLVCHDFQGGYTESLHAQGYTFEHWQCTDIMVYFSHKRVSLPPPGWVRAAHFHGTRILGTLLFEWDESKLDLCCLLDGWEPTWRTKVRAELSTYFADELIRLAAAHGIDGFLVNVETSLALTAHSNPILHKLDSFHNAARLRRWIRYLRDKGQERLSTWHVVWYDSVTYPDGQLQWQDAMSLSNAPYFQAASLGFTN
;
A
#
# COMPACT_ATOMS: atom_id res chain seq x y z
N PHE A 1 -13.72 -4.44 0.88
CA PHE A 1 -14.40 -5.40 1.78
C PHE A 1 -15.08 -4.61 2.89
N GLU A 2 -16.34 -4.88 3.15
CA GLU A 2 -17.08 -4.21 4.24
C GLU A 2 -16.80 -4.89 5.59
N ASN A 3 -16.46 -6.16 5.59
CA ASN A 3 -16.19 -6.94 6.80
C ASN A 3 -15.26 -8.14 6.55
N LEU A 4 -14.82 -8.81 7.62
CA LEU A 4 -13.92 -9.96 7.54
C LEU A 4 -14.56 -11.21 6.94
N ARG A 5 -15.89 -11.35 6.99
CA ARG A 5 -16.57 -12.51 6.35
C ARG A 5 -16.44 -12.43 4.85
N ASP A 6 -16.61 -11.24 4.29
CA ASP A 6 -16.47 -11.01 2.85
C ASP A 6 -15.05 -11.38 2.39
N LEU A 7 -14.04 -11.06 3.21
CA LEU A 7 -12.67 -11.44 2.94
C LEU A 7 -12.48 -12.96 3.01
N ASP A 8 -13.01 -13.63 4.03
CA ASP A 8 -12.88 -15.08 4.18
C ASP A 8 -13.62 -15.83 3.06
N GLU A 9 -14.79 -15.34 2.64
CA GLU A 9 -15.52 -15.91 1.51
C GLU A 9 -14.76 -15.69 0.19
N TYR A 10 -14.25 -14.50 -0.02
CA TYR A 10 -13.45 -14.18 -1.20
C TYR A 10 -12.19 -15.06 -1.27
N VAL A 11 -11.47 -15.23 -0.16
CA VAL A 11 -10.29 -16.09 -0.07
C VAL A 11 -10.59 -17.54 -0.49
N LYS A 12 -11.78 -18.06 -0.17
CA LYS A 12 -12.20 -19.41 -0.57
C LYS A 12 -12.47 -19.53 -2.07
N THR A 13 -12.80 -18.41 -2.74
CA THR A 13 -13.07 -18.39 -4.18
C THR A 13 -11.81 -18.23 -5.03
N LEU A 14 -10.67 -17.85 -4.41
CA LEU A 14 -9.44 -17.65 -5.15
C LEU A 14 -8.91 -18.97 -5.73
N PRO A 15 -8.44 -18.99 -6.97
CA PRO A 15 -7.75 -20.15 -7.53
C PRO A 15 -6.53 -20.48 -6.66
N LYS A 16 -6.22 -21.79 -6.54
CA LYS A 16 -4.98 -22.21 -5.87
C LYS A 16 -3.79 -21.43 -6.41
N ALA A 17 -2.91 -21.00 -5.51
CA ALA A 17 -1.71 -20.28 -5.87
C ALA A 17 -0.97 -21.00 -7.01
N TRP A 18 -0.70 -20.26 -8.08
CA TRP A 18 0.05 -20.80 -9.22
C TRP A 18 1.53 -20.87 -8.85
N GLU A 19 2.21 -21.85 -9.45
CA GLU A 19 3.67 -21.93 -9.33
C GLU A 19 4.27 -20.62 -9.87
N ARG A 20 5.03 -19.94 -9.02
CA ARG A 20 5.72 -18.72 -9.42
C ARG A 20 6.84 -19.05 -10.38
N GLY A 21 6.95 -18.35 -11.48
CA GLY A 21 8.13 -18.39 -12.34
C GLY A 21 9.38 -18.11 -11.49
N GLN A 22 10.39 -18.98 -11.60
CA GLN A 22 11.61 -18.85 -10.80
C GLN A 22 12.47 -17.69 -11.36
N ARG A 23 12.29 -16.49 -10.81
CA ARG A 23 13.36 -15.48 -10.88
C ARG A 23 14.29 -15.71 -9.70
N THR A 24 15.40 -16.33 -9.95
CA THR A 24 16.33 -16.78 -8.91
C THR A 24 17.13 -15.67 -8.23
N ALA A 25 17.32 -14.54 -8.85
CA ALA A 25 17.99 -13.36 -8.25
C ALA A 25 17.59 -12.08 -9.00
N TRP A 26 17.66 -10.96 -8.30
CA TRP A 26 17.62 -9.67 -8.97
C TRP A 26 18.83 -9.53 -9.89
N PRO A 27 18.62 -9.16 -11.15
CA PRO A 27 19.74 -8.94 -12.06
C PRO A 27 20.64 -7.81 -11.53
N ASN A 28 21.95 -7.89 -11.83
CA ASN A 28 22.91 -6.82 -11.50
C ASN A 28 22.75 -5.64 -12.49
N ARG A 29 21.58 -5.02 -12.49
CA ARG A 29 21.20 -3.84 -13.26
C ARG A 29 20.22 -2.99 -12.47
N PRO A 30 20.00 -1.73 -12.85
CA PRO A 30 18.88 -0.95 -12.32
C PRO A 30 17.55 -1.69 -12.50
N ARG A 31 16.70 -1.62 -11.49
CA ARG A 31 15.38 -2.26 -11.49
C ARG A 31 14.35 -1.34 -12.10
N LEU A 32 13.41 -1.93 -12.84
CA LEU A 32 12.27 -1.21 -13.37
C LEU A 32 11.02 -1.50 -12.53
N LEU A 33 10.51 -0.45 -11.88
CA LEU A 33 9.17 -0.45 -11.29
C LEU A 33 8.22 0.26 -12.26
N VAL A 34 7.12 -0.38 -12.58
CA VAL A 34 6.03 0.20 -13.37
C VAL A 34 4.82 0.35 -12.46
N CYS A 35 4.34 1.58 -12.33
CA CYS A 35 3.06 1.87 -11.68
C CYS A 35 2.03 2.16 -12.78
N HIS A 36 1.04 1.29 -12.93
CA HIS A 36 0.01 1.43 -13.96
C HIS A 36 -1.31 1.83 -13.31
N ASP A 37 -1.76 3.04 -13.64
CA ASP A 37 -3.01 3.57 -13.14
C ASP A 37 -4.19 3.08 -13.98
N PHE A 38 -5.04 2.28 -13.35
CA PHE A 38 -6.29 1.77 -13.92
C PHE A 38 -7.50 2.63 -13.56
N GLN A 39 -7.29 3.83 -13.00
CA GLN A 39 -8.34 4.76 -12.59
C GLN A 39 -9.40 4.12 -11.67
N GLY A 40 -10.54 3.73 -12.20
CA GLY A 40 -11.62 3.09 -11.45
C GLY A 40 -11.44 1.58 -11.20
N GLY A 41 -10.37 0.99 -11.72
CA GLY A 41 -10.09 -0.44 -11.67
C GLY A 41 -10.27 -1.11 -13.04
N TYR A 42 -9.80 -2.34 -13.12
CA TYR A 42 -9.82 -3.15 -14.33
C TYR A 42 -10.73 -4.36 -14.14
N THR A 43 -11.53 -4.67 -15.15
CA THR A 43 -12.34 -5.88 -15.19
C THR A 43 -11.78 -6.82 -16.25
N GLU A 44 -11.45 -8.05 -15.87
CA GLU A 44 -11.03 -9.07 -16.84
C GLU A 44 -12.14 -9.33 -17.86
N SER A 45 -11.78 -9.35 -19.12
CA SER A 45 -12.70 -9.64 -20.23
C SER A 45 -12.03 -10.63 -21.19
N LEU A 46 -12.81 -11.61 -21.64
CA LEU A 46 -12.38 -12.54 -22.67
C LEU A 46 -12.19 -11.86 -24.05
N HIS A 47 -12.73 -10.67 -24.23
CA HIS A 47 -12.74 -9.94 -25.50
C HIS A 47 -11.78 -8.73 -25.51
N ALA A 48 -10.86 -8.66 -24.58
CA ALA A 48 -9.68 -7.80 -24.59
C ALA A 48 -9.91 -6.34 -25.08
N GLN A 49 -10.94 -5.67 -24.62
CA GLN A 49 -11.08 -4.22 -24.79
C GLN A 49 -10.47 -3.45 -23.63
N GLY A 50 -9.48 -4.04 -22.97
CA GLY A 50 -8.82 -3.47 -21.81
C GLY A 50 -7.35 -3.15 -22.07
N TYR A 51 -6.70 -2.63 -21.06
CA TYR A 51 -5.26 -2.40 -21.09
C TYR A 51 -4.53 -3.74 -21.21
N THR A 52 -3.58 -3.81 -22.13
CA THR A 52 -2.64 -4.92 -22.26
C THR A 52 -1.26 -4.45 -21.80
N PHE A 53 -0.54 -5.32 -21.12
CA PHE A 53 0.85 -5.09 -20.77
C PHE A 53 1.70 -6.22 -21.32
N GLU A 54 2.64 -5.88 -22.20
CA GLU A 54 3.40 -6.86 -22.97
C GLU A 54 4.88 -6.95 -22.54
N HIS A 55 5.40 -5.96 -21.80
CA HIS A 55 6.81 -5.84 -21.47
C HIS A 55 7.18 -6.42 -20.10
N TRP A 56 6.53 -7.50 -19.70
CA TRP A 56 6.79 -8.19 -18.43
C TRP A 56 8.25 -8.57 -18.23
N GLN A 57 8.92 -9.02 -19.31
CA GLN A 57 10.32 -9.43 -19.27
C GLN A 57 11.30 -8.31 -18.88
N CYS A 58 10.89 -7.06 -19.06
CA CYS A 58 11.68 -5.88 -18.69
C CYS A 58 11.32 -5.34 -17.30
N THR A 59 10.21 -5.78 -16.72
CA THR A 59 9.64 -5.22 -15.48
C THR A 59 10.02 -6.08 -14.30
N ASP A 60 10.59 -5.48 -13.27
CA ASP A 60 10.94 -6.17 -12.03
C ASP A 60 9.81 -6.10 -11.00
N ILE A 61 9.11 -4.97 -10.95
CA ILE A 61 7.96 -4.74 -10.08
C ILE A 61 6.86 -4.06 -10.89
N MET A 62 5.65 -4.64 -10.85
CA MET A 62 4.44 -4.02 -11.36
C MET A 62 3.55 -3.63 -10.19
N VAL A 63 3.12 -2.38 -10.15
CA VAL A 63 2.10 -1.88 -9.22
C VAL A 63 0.78 -1.74 -9.97
N TYR A 64 -0.23 -2.44 -9.50
CA TYR A 64 -1.61 -2.25 -9.94
C TYR A 64 -2.21 -1.10 -9.14
N PHE A 65 -2.24 0.07 -9.74
CA PHE A 65 -2.75 1.28 -9.10
C PHE A 65 -4.19 1.56 -9.53
N SER A 66 -5.03 1.94 -8.60
CA SER A 66 -6.33 2.55 -8.87
C SER A 66 -6.75 3.45 -7.71
N HIS A 67 -7.70 4.35 -7.95
CA HIS A 67 -8.21 5.30 -6.96
C HIS A 67 -9.25 4.67 -6.00
N LYS A 68 -9.01 3.43 -5.59
CA LYS A 68 -9.78 2.74 -4.54
C LYS A 68 -8.95 2.59 -3.28
N ARG A 69 -9.60 2.49 -2.11
CA ARG A 69 -8.91 2.36 -0.81
C ARG A 69 -7.92 1.21 -0.80
N VAL A 70 -8.33 0.05 -1.24
CA VAL A 70 -7.48 -1.12 -1.46
C VAL A 70 -7.74 -1.65 -2.85
N SER A 71 -6.70 -1.76 -3.67
CA SER A 71 -6.77 -2.30 -5.02
C SER A 71 -5.91 -3.54 -5.13
N LEU A 72 -6.50 -4.57 -5.72
CA LEU A 72 -5.82 -5.83 -6.01
C LEU A 72 -5.78 -6.05 -7.51
N PRO A 73 -4.64 -6.46 -8.07
CA PRO A 73 -4.57 -6.84 -9.48
C PRO A 73 -5.47 -8.05 -9.75
N PRO A 74 -6.16 -8.11 -10.89
CA PRO A 74 -6.90 -9.30 -11.29
C PRO A 74 -6.03 -10.56 -11.33
N PRO A 75 -6.59 -11.76 -11.07
CA PRO A 75 -5.82 -13.00 -11.04
C PRO A 75 -5.04 -13.30 -12.33
N GLY A 76 -5.55 -12.89 -13.49
CA GLY A 76 -4.85 -13.01 -14.77
C GLY A 76 -3.56 -12.20 -14.81
N TRP A 77 -3.56 -10.98 -14.24
CA TRP A 77 -2.37 -10.14 -14.14
C TRP A 77 -1.35 -10.72 -13.15
N VAL A 78 -1.82 -11.27 -12.02
CA VAL A 78 -0.95 -11.94 -11.05
C VAL A 78 -0.24 -13.11 -11.70
N ARG A 79 -0.97 -13.93 -12.46
CA ARG A 79 -0.38 -15.06 -13.20
C ARG A 79 0.63 -14.62 -14.24
N ALA A 80 0.30 -13.63 -15.06
CA ALA A 80 1.20 -13.11 -16.09
C ALA A 80 2.48 -12.55 -15.48
N ALA A 81 2.37 -11.73 -14.43
CA ALA A 81 3.53 -11.19 -13.72
C ALA A 81 4.44 -12.31 -13.18
N HIS A 82 3.88 -13.27 -12.47
CA HIS A 82 4.66 -14.36 -11.88
C HIS A 82 5.25 -15.30 -12.93
N PHE A 83 4.54 -15.56 -14.02
CA PHE A 83 5.07 -16.34 -15.14
C PHE A 83 6.36 -15.72 -15.69
N HIS A 84 6.43 -14.40 -15.78
CA HIS A 84 7.61 -13.66 -16.22
C HIS A 84 8.60 -13.33 -15.06
N GLY A 85 8.33 -13.78 -13.86
CA GLY A 85 9.16 -13.51 -12.69
C GLY A 85 9.09 -12.07 -12.19
N THR A 86 8.08 -11.30 -12.61
CA THR A 86 7.81 -9.95 -12.14
C THR A 86 7.05 -10.02 -10.82
N ARG A 87 7.42 -9.19 -9.83
CA ARG A 87 6.63 -9.00 -8.62
C ARG A 87 5.44 -8.11 -8.93
N ILE A 88 4.29 -8.43 -8.35
CA ILE A 88 3.07 -7.65 -8.56
C ILE A 88 2.50 -7.20 -7.23
N LEU A 89 2.25 -5.89 -7.11
CA LEU A 89 1.76 -5.25 -5.90
C LEU A 89 0.36 -4.69 -6.13
N GLY A 90 -0.44 -4.74 -5.06
CA GLY A 90 -1.65 -3.94 -4.96
C GLY A 90 -1.36 -2.52 -4.48
N THR A 91 -2.41 -1.73 -4.27
CA THR A 91 -2.32 -0.36 -3.75
C THR A 91 -3.19 -0.20 -2.51
N LEU A 92 -2.66 0.51 -1.53
CA LEU A 92 -3.38 1.07 -0.39
C LEU A 92 -3.33 2.60 -0.50
N LEU A 93 -4.50 3.23 -0.64
CA LEU A 93 -4.61 4.64 -1.02
C LEU A 93 -5.42 5.44 0.01
N PHE A 94 -4.89 6.61 0.38
CA PHE A 94 -5.58 7.61 1.19
C PHE A 94 -5.42 8.98 0.54
N GLU A 95 -6.38 9.34 -0.27
CA GLU A 95 -6.46 10.65 -0.91
C GLU A 95 -7.59 11.46 -0.31
N TRP A 96 -7.42 12.76 -0.26
CA TRP A 96 -8.39 13.76 0.17
C TRP A 96 -8.85 13.62 1.64
N ASP A 97 -9.60 14.59 2.09
CA ASP A 97 -10.07 14.67 3.48
C ASP A 97 -11.02 13.54 3.89
N GLU A 98 -11.74 12.97 2.96
CA GLU A 98 -12.64 11.81 3.17
C GLU A 98 -11.88 10.57 3.64
N SER A 99 -10.58 10.50 3.33
CA SER A 99 -9.73 9.40 3.76
C SER A 99 -9.29 9.46 5.21
N LYS A 100 -9.44 10.60 5.89
CA LYS A 100 -8.97 10.78 7.27
C LYS A 100 -9.57 9.78 8.25
N LEU A 101 -10.84 9.46 8.07
CA LEU A 101 -11.51 8.48 8.91
C LEU A 101 -10.87 7.09 8.78
N ASP A 102 -10.66 6.64 7.55
CA ASP A 102 -10.04 5.35 7.28
C ASP A 102 -8.58 5.32 7.74
N LEU A 103 -7.88 6.44 7.63
CA LEU A 103 -6.51 6.56 8.14
C LEU A 103 -6.47 6.50 9.68
N CYS A 104 -7.46 7.07 10.37
CA CYS A 104 -7.62 6.87 11.80
C CYS A 104 -7.83 5.39 12.13
N CYS A 105 -8.74 4.72 11.42
CA CYS A 105 -8.99 3.29 11.61
C CYS A 105 -7.72 2.45 11.35
N LEU A 106 -6.94 2.80 10.33
CA LEU A 106 -5.67 2.14 10.03
C LEU A 106 -4.72 2.18 11.22
N LEU A 107 -4.60 3.35 11.88
CA LEU A 107 -3.65 3.58 12.96
C LEU A 107 -4.18 3.15 14.33
N ASP A 108 -5.48 3.23 14.56
CA ASP A 108 -6.14 3.02 15.86
C ASP A 108 -6.84 1.67 15.97
N GLY A 109 -7.08 1.00 14.85
CA GLY A 109 -7.91 -0.20 14.78
C GLY A 109 -9.40 0.13 14.64
N TRP A 110 -10.22 -0.91 14.50
CA TRP A 110 -11.62 -0.84 14.09
C TRP A 110 -12.61 -0.38 15.19
N GLU A 111 -12.15 0.12 16.34
CA GLU A 111 -13.07 0.52 17.39
C GLU A 111 -13.63 1.95 17.22
N PRO A 112 -14.96 2.16 17.41
CA PRO A 112 -15.62 3.46 17.24
C PRO A 112 -15.18 4.55 18.21
N THR A 113 -14.34 4.27 19.20
CA THR A 113 -13.91 5.20 20.25
C THR A 113 -12.81 6.18 19.81
N TRP A 114 -12.36 6.11 18.57
CA TRP A 114 -11.29 6.97 18.04
C TRP A 114 -11.60 8.48 18.11
N ARG A 115 -12.87 8.87 18.14
CA ARG A 115 -13.27 10.30 18.24
C ARG A 115 -13.00 10.95 19.59
N THR A 116 -12.77 10.19 20.64
CA THR A 116 -12.75 10.71 22.02
C THR A 116 -11.43 10.51 22.74
N LYS A 117 -10.52 9.69 22.24
CA LYS A 117 -9.23 9.42 22.90
C LYS A 117 -8.12 9.26 21.87
N VAL A 118 -7.06 10.02 22.02
CA VAL A 118 -5.79 9.76 21.33
C VAL A 118 -5.24 8.45 21.89
N ARG A 119 -5.20 7.40 21.08
CA ARG A 119 -4.56 6.14 21.48
C ARG A 119 -3.05 6.29 21.35
N ALA A 120 -2.34 5.98 22.43
CA ALA A 120 -0.87 5.96 22.42
C ALA A 120 -0.32 4.76 21.66
N GLU A 121 -1.08 3.67 21.55
CA GLU A 121 -0.67 2.44 20.91
C GLU A 121 -1.12 2.37 19.44
N LEU A 122 -0.22 1.86 18.61
CA LEU A 122 -0.47 1.64 17.20
C LEU A 122 -1.21 0.31 17.01
N SER A 123 -2.30 0.32 16.24
CA SER A 123 -2.95 -0.92 15.81
C SER A 123 -2.20 -1.55 14.64
N THR A 124 -1.98 -2.86 14.69
CA THR A 124 -1.43 -3.64 13.57
C THR A 124 -2.51 -4.40 12.81
N TYR A 125 -3.76 -4.32 13.25
CA TYR A 125 -4.88 -5.10 12.73
C TYR A 125 -4.99 -5.07 11.20
N PHE A 126 -5.02 -3.88 10.60
CA PHE A 126 -5.14 -3.76 9.14
C PHE A 126 -3.87 -4.16 8.39
N ALA A 127 -2.69 -4.06 9.01
CA ALA A 127 -1.47 -4.58 8.40
C ALA A 127 -1.53 -6.12 8.31
N ASP A 128 -1.97 -6.79 9.37
CA ASP A 128 -2.11 -8.24 9.41
C ASP A 128 -3.17 -8.71 8.39
N GLU A 129 -4.30 -7.99 8.27
CA GLU A 129 -5.34 -8.29 7.28
C GLU A 129 -4.86 -8.09 5.84
N LEU A 130 -4.09 -7.04 5.56
CA LEU A 130 -3.51 -6.82 4.23
C LEU A 130 -2.49 -7.90 3.87
N ILE A 131 -1.69 -8.37 4.83
CA ILE A 131 -0.76 -9.48 4.61
C ILE A 131 -1.53 -10.77 4.33
N ARG A 132 -2.62 -11.03 5.07
CA ARG A 132 -3.49 -12.19 4.86
C ARG A 132 -4.15 -12.13 3.47
N LEU A 133 -4.70 -10.98 3.11
CA LEU A 133 -5.30 -10.73 1.81
C LEU A 133 -4.31 -10.93 0.66
N ALA A 134 -3.12 -10.37 0.77
CA ALA A 134 -2.07 -10.51 -0.23
C ALA A 134 -1.62 -11.96 -0.40
N ALA A 135 -1.44 -12.68 0.71
CA ALA A 135 -1.07 -14.09 0.68
C ALA A 135 -2.14 -14.96 0.00
N ALA A 136 -3.41 -14.67 0.26
CA ALA A 136 -4.53 -15.39 -0.34
C ALA A 136 -4.70 -15.08 -1.83
N HIS A 137 -4.50 -13.81 -2.22
CA HIS A 137 -4.61 -13.35 -3.62
C HIS A 137 -3.35 -13.67 -4.44
N GLY A 138 -2.24 -13.94 -3.78
CA GLY A 138 -0.97 -14.30 -4.41
C GLY A 138 -0.11 -13.11 -4.83
N ILE A 139 -0.37 -11.89 -4.35
CA ILE A 139 0.43 -10.70 -4.65
C ILE A 139 1.65 -10.58 -3.72
N ASP A 140 2.61 -9.74 -4.12
CA ASP A 140 3.91 -9.60 -3.47
C ASP A 140 4.01 -8.38 -2.55
N GLY A 141 2.90 -7.73 -2.22
CA GLY A 141 2.86 -6.58 -1.32
C GLY A 141 1.99 -5.44 -1.81
N PHE A 142 2.29 -4.23 -1.32
CA PHE A 142 1.50 -3.03 -1.59
C PHE A 142 2.37 -1.80 -1.85
N LEU A 143 1.89 -0.94 -2.76
CA LEU A 143 2.21 0.47 -2.76
C LEU A 143 1.30 1.17 -1.76
N VAL A 144 1.88 1.99 -0.90
CA VAL A 144 1.15 2.82 0.08
C VAL A 144 1.24 4.27 -0.35
N ASN A 145 0.09 4.85 -0.67
CA ASN A 145 -0.07 6.25 -1.03
C ASN A 145 -0.91 6.98 0.01
N VAL A 146 -0.37 8.04 0.61
CA VAL A 146 -1.08 8.87 1.58
C VAL A 146 -0.95 10.34 1.18
N GLU A 147 -2.02 10.89 0.61
CA GLU A 147 -2.11 12.26 0.13
C GLU A 147 -3.20 13.04 0.87
N THR A 148 -3.20 12.92 2.19
CA THR A 148 -4.10 13.66 3.06
C THR A 148 -3.39 14.13 4.33
N SER A 149 -3.93 15.14 4.99
CA SER A 149 -3.39 15.64 6.25
C SER A 149 -3.38 14.56 7.33
N LEU A 150 -2.28 14.47 8.06
CA LEU A 150 -2.13 13.58 9.22
C LEU A 150 -2.65 14.19 10.53
N ALA A 151 -3.21 15.39 10.49
CA ALA A 151 -3.99 15.95 11.59
C ALA A 151 -5.38 15.28 11.60
N LEU A 152 -5.49 14.19 12.33
CA LEU A 152 -6.65 13.31 12.30
C LEU A 152 -7.70 13.68 13.36
N THR A 153 -7.31 14.43 14.39
CA THR A 153 -8.23 14.97 15.41
C THR A 153 -8.70 16.38 15.05
N ALA A 154 -9.96 16.66 15.31
CA ALA A 154 -10.54 17.98 15.09
C ALA A 154 -10.09 18.96 16.19
N HIS A 155 -8.94 19.60 16.00
CA HIS A 155 -8.45 20.67 16.88
C HIS A 155 -8.64 22.03 16.20
N SER A 156 -9.31 22.93 16.89
CA SER A 156 -9.38 24.36 16.50
C SER A 156 -8.08 25.12 16.81
N ASN A 157 -7.24 24.60 17.71
CA ASN A 157 -5.95 25.20 18.05
C ASN A 157 -4.86 24.74 17.06
N PRO A 158 -4.19 25.66 16.34
CA PRO A 158 -3.17 25.31 15.35
C PRO A 158 -1.97 24.53 15.92
N ILE A 159 -1.60 24.78 17.18
CA ILE A 159 -0.48 24.09 17.83
C ILE A 159 -0.85 22.63 18.06
N LEU A 160 -2.06 22.36 18.58
CA LEU A 160 -2.54 21.01 18.81
C LEU A 160 -2.72 20.26 17.49
N HIS A 161 -3.20 20.92 16.45
CA HIS A 161 -3.31 20.37 15.10
C HIS A 161 -1.92 19.94 14.56
N LYS A 162 -0.89 20.79 14.71
CA LYS A 162 0.47 20.46 14.29
C LYS A 162 1.05 19.29 15.12
N LEU A 163 0.84 19.26 16.42
CA LEU A 163 1.30 18.18 17.28
C LEU A 163 0.63 16.84 16.94
N ASP A 164 -0.66 16.85 16.66
CA ASP A 164 -1.42 15.68 16.22
C ASP A 164 -0.87 15.14 14.91
N SER A 165 -0.66 16.00 13.91
CA SER A 165 -0.07 15.63 12.62
C SER A 165 1.32 15.00 12.78
N PHE A 166 2.19 15.61 13.58
CA PHE A 166 3.53 15.09 13.85
C PHE A 166 3.50 13.73 14.54
N HIS A 167 2.60 13.55 15.52
CA HIS A 167 2.41 12.28 16.21
C HIS A 167 1.93 11.18 15.26
N ASN A 168 0.93 11.46 14.43
CA ASN A 168 0.39 10.50 13.48
C ASN A 168 1.38 10.17 12.35
N ALA A 169 2.24 11.12 11.93
CA ALA A 169 3.33 10.86 11.02
C ALA A 169 4.31 9.80 11.56
N ALA A 170 4.65 9.90 12.85
CA ALA A 170 5.50 8.91 13.50
C ALA A 170 4.82 7.53 13.60
N ARG A 171 3.51 7.51 13.88
CA ARG A 171 2.72 6.27 13.94
C ARG A 171 2.61 5.62 12.56
N LEU A 172 2.36 6.39 11.50
CA LEU A 172 2.29 5.91 10.13
C LEU A 172 3.61 5.25 9.68
N ARG A 173 4.76 5.88 9.97
CA ARG A 173 6.08 5.26 9.69
C ARG A 173 6.29 3.95 10.42
N ARG A 174 5.84 3.85 11.69
CA ARG A 174 5.90 2.60 12.46
C ARG A 174 4.99 1.53 11.85
N TRP A 175 3.81 1.92 11.38
CA TRP A 175 2.85 1.04 10.72
C TRP A 175 3.41 0.49 9.40
N ILE A 176 3.98 1.35 8.55
CA ILE A 176 4.64 0.96 7.29
C ILE A 176 5.77 -0.04 7.55
N ARG A 177 6.59 0.23 8.57
CA ARG A 177 7.67 -0.68 8.96
C ARG A 177 7.12 -2.03 9.41
N TYR A 178 6.10 -2.03 10.23
CA TYR A 178 5.45 -3.27 10.66
C TYR A 178 4.91 -4.07 9.46
N LEU A 179 4.17 -3.41 8.56
CA LEU A 179 3.66 -4.04 7.34
C LEU A 179 4.79 -4.66 6.50
N ARG A 180 5.91 -3.95 6.34
CA ARG A 180 7.09 -4.46 5.64
C ARG A 180 7.68 -5.69 6.32
N ASP A 181 8.02 -5.57 7.59
CA ASP A 181 8.78 -6.58 8.31
C ASP A 181 7.93 -7.85 8.48
N LYS A 182 6.66 -7.69 8.87
CA LYS A 182 5.72 -8.81 9.05
C LYS A 182 5.38 -9.49 7.73
N GLY A 183 5.22 -8.73 6.66
CA GLY A 183 5.00 -9.28 5.34
C GLY A 183 6.21 -10.07 4.83
N GLN A 184 7.44 -9.61 5.10
CA GLN A 184 8.68 -10.32 4.74
C GLN A 184 8.86 -11.64 5.51
N GLU A 185 8.42 -11.70 6.76
CA GLU A 185 8.37 -12.96 7.51
C GLU A 185 7.47 -13.99 6.83
N ARG A 186 6.38 -13.53 6.21
CA ARG A 186 5.40 -14.37 5.55
C ARG A 186 5.79 -14.76 4.12
N LEU A 187 6.41 -13.83 3.38
CA LEU A 187 6.69 -13.94 1.97
C LEU A 187 8.02 -13.27 1.63
N SER A 188 9.03 -14.06 1.21
CA SER A 188 10.37 -13.54 0.88
C SER A 188 10.40 -12.52 -0.28
N THR A 189 9.37 -12.55 -1.13
CA THR A 189 9.20 -11.58 -2.24
C THR A 189 8.45 -10.32 -1.84
N TRP A 190 8.04 -10.20 -0.56
CA TRP A 190 7.23 -9.10 -0.07
C TRP A 190 7.91 -7.75 -0.18
N HIS A 191 7.16 -6.76 -0.71
CA HIS A 191 7.59 -5.38 -0.82
C HIS A 191 6.50 -4.43 -0.34
N VAL A 192 6.92 -3.38 0.35
CA VAL A 192 6.11 -2.19 0.60
C VAL A 192 6.78 -1.04 -0.12
N VAL A 193 6.08 -0.40 -1.04
CA VAL A 193 6.53 0.78 -1.77
C VAL A 193 5.86 2.00 -1.16
N TRP A 194 6.63 2.99 -0.72
CA TRP A 194 6.11 4.29 -0.33
C TRP A 194 6.03 5.19 -1.56
N TYR A 195 4.83 5.69 -1.88
CA TYR A 195 4.67 6.73 -2.89
C TYR A 195 4.88 8.09 -2.26
N ASP A 196 5.79 8.86 -2.81
CA ASP A 196 6.29 10.08 -2.18
C ASP A 196 6.11 11.29 -3.09
N SER A 197 4.86 11.60 -3.46
CA SER A 197 4.51 12.89 -4.06
C SER A 197 4.26 13.97 -3.02
N VAL A 198 4.18 13.59 -1.76
CA VAL A 198 3.98 14.48 -0.63
C VAL A 198 4.95 14.18 0.50
N THR A 199 5.37 15.20 1.24
CA THR A 199 6.12 15.05 2.48
C THR A 199 5.32 15.55 3.67
N TYR A 200 5.78 15.14 4.84
CA TYR A 200 5.24 15.63 6.10
C TYR A 200 6.35 16.25 6.96
N PRO A 201 7.08 17.29 6.47
CA PRO A 201 8.01 18.01 7.33
C PRO A 201 7.22 18.57 8.51
N ASP A 202 7.69 18.34 9.71
CA ASP A 202 6.95 18.73 10.92
C ASP A 202 5.50 18.18 10.98
N GLY A 203 5.21 17.09 10.28
CA GLY A 203 3.87 16.48 10.23
C GLY A 203 2.86 17.20 9.34
N GLN A 204 3.23 18.25 8.64
CA GLN A 204 2.35 18.95 7.70
C GLN A 204 2.51 18.41 6.28
N LEU A 205 1.38 18.33 5.56
CA LEU A 205 1.37 17.92 4.15
C LEU A 205 2.03 18.98 3.28
N GLN A 206 3.01 18.58 2.51
CA GLN A 206 3.65 19.42 1.48
C GLN A 206 3.88 18.60 0.20
N TRP A 207 3.51 19.19 -0.92
CA TRP A 207 3.82 18.60 -2.22
C TRP A 207 5.33 18.67 -2.50
N GLN A 208 5.86 17.60 -3.07
CA GLN A 208 7.23 17.52 -3.52
C GLN A 208 7.36 16.56 -4.71
N ASP A 209 8.43 16.76 -5.45
CA ASP A 209 8.80 15.96 -6.62
C ASP A 209 10.23 15.40 -6.52
N ALA A 210 10.80 15.40 -5.34
CA ALA A 210 12.16 14.93 -5.10
C ALA A 210 12.34 14.37 -3.69
N MET A 211 13.15 13.33 -3.57
CA MET A 211 13.57 12.80 -2.26
C MET A 211 14.38 13.84 -1.48
N SER A 212 14.06 13.97 -0.21
CA SER A 212 14.73 14.89 0.71
C SER A 212 15.01 14.22 2.06
N LEU A 213 15.80 14.88 2.91
CA LEU A 213 16.04 14.38 4.27
C LEU A 213 14.78 14.36 5.14
N SER A 214 13.79 15.20 4.83
CA SER A 214 12.54 15.27 5.59
C SER A 214 11.64 14.06 5.38
N ASN A 215 11.67 13.43 4.19
CA ASN A 215 10.89 12.24 3.87
C ASN A 215 11.69 10.93 3.94
N ALA A 216 13.01 11.00 4.09
CA ALA A 216 13.88 9.82 4.25
C ALA A 216 13.36 8.79 5.27
N PRO A 217 12.75 9.18 6.42
CA PRO A 217 12.19 8.21 7.37
C PRO A 217 11.08 7.32 6.82
N TYR A 218 10.33 7.77 5.81
CA TYR A 218 9.30 6.95 5.14
C TYR A 218 9.94 5.92 4.22
N PHE A 219 10.96 6.31 3.44
CA PHE A 219 11.72 5.38 2.61
C PHE A 219 12.43 4.31 3.44
N GLN A 220 12.95 4.68 4.61
CA GLN A 220 13.55 3.73 5.55
C GLN A 220 12.52 2.78 6.19
N ALA A 221 11.27 3.22 6.34
CA ALA A 221 10.19 2.38 6.85
C ALA A 221 9.68 1.39 5.79
N ALA A 222 9.64 1.79 4.53
CA ALA A 222 9.25 0.95 3.41
C ALA A 222 10.39 0.07 2.89
N SER A 223 10.13 -0.75 1.88
CA SER A 223 11.15 -1.51 1.14
C SER A 223 11.79 -0.66 0.04
N LEU A 224 10.99 0.18 -0.59
CA LEU A 224 11.34 1.05 -1.71
C LEU A 224 10.56 2.35 -1.59
N GLY A 225 11.08 3.42 -2.20
CA GLY A 225 10.34 4.66 -2.43
C GLY A 225 10.09 4.86 -3.92
N PHE A 226 8.97 5.48 -4.22
CA PHE A 226 8.58 5.89 -5.55
C PHE A 226 8.23 7.38 -5.50
N THR A 227 8.85 8.18 -6.36
CA THR A 227 8.55 9.60 -6.55
C THR A 227 8.13 9.83 -8.00
N ASN A 228 7.35 10.87 -8.22
CA ASN A 228 7.09 11.36 -9.59
C ASN A 228 8.34 11.97 -10.21
#